data_e345235f09f21477d176b8ac2f1d3609
#
_entry.id   e345235f09f21477d176b8ac2f1d3609
#
_cell.length_a   1.000
_cell.length_b   1.000
_cell.length_c   1.000
_cell.angle_alpha   90.00
_cell.angle_beta   90.00
_cell.angle_gamma   90.00
#
_symmetry.space_group_name_H-M   'P 1'
#
loop_
_entity.id
_entity.type
_entity.pdbx_description
1 polymer ?
#
loop_
_entity_poly.entity_id
_entity_poly.type
_entity_poly.pdbx_seq_one_letter_code
_entity_poly.pdbx_strand_id
1 'polypeptide(L)'
;MKQVRKAIIPAAGLGTRFLPATKALAKEMLPIVDKPTIQFIVEEARKSGIQDIVVVDGKNKRSIEDHFDSNPELEDNLRDKHKDEMLKLVQETTDINIYFIRQSHPRGLGDAVLTARDFIGDEPFVVMLGDDLNNINNNGTPLTKELIDSYHETGASTLAVMRVPHEDTSKYGVINPSKEVKPGLFNVTSFVEKPDPKDAPSDLAIIGRYVFT
;
A
#
# COMPACT_ATOMS: atom_id res chain seq x y z
N MET A 1 12.95 19.20 -6.44
CA MET A 1 11.89 18.25 -6.82
C MET A 1 10.65 18.51 -5.97
N LYS A 2 9.45 18.17 -6.47
CA LYS A 2 8.22 18.23 -5.67
C LYS A 2 8.30 17.17 -4.56
N GLN A 3 7.75 17.47 -3.40
CA GLN A 3 7.63 16.50 -2.30
C GLN A 3 6.58 15.44 -2.62
N VAL A 4 6.81 14.22 -2.21
CA VAL A 4 5.85 13.11 -2.26
C VAL A 4 4.99 13.17 -1.00
N ARG A 5 3.75 13.63 -1.11
CA ARG A 5 2.83 13.83 0.03
C ARG A 5 1.56 13.00 -0.04
N LYS A 6 1.29 12.44 -1.22
CA LYS A 6 0.04 11.73 -1.51
C LYS A 6 0.27 10.24 -1.73
N ALA A 7 -0.65 9.41 -1.25
CA ALA A 7 -0.64 7.99 -1.50
C ALA A 7 -1.99 7.50 -2.03
N ILE A 8 -1.94 6.49 -2.89
CA ILE A 8 -3.09 5.71 -3.36
C ILE A 8 -2.99 4.31 -2.76
N ILE A 9 -4.04 3.84 -2.12
CA ILE A 9 -4.17 2.47 -1.64
C ILE A 9 -5.30 1.79 -2.43
N PRO A 10 -4.99 0.97 -3.45
CA PRO A 10 -5.99 0.19 -4.16
C PRO A 10 -6.57 -0.91 -3.27
N ALA A 11 -7.88 -0.87 -3.01
CA ALA A 11 -8.60 -1.81 -2.15
C ALA A 11 -9.89 -2.36 -2.80
N ALA A 12 -10.07 -2.22 -4.11
CA ALA A 12 -11.28 -2.66 -4.83
C ALA A 12 -11.34 -4.17 -5.14
N GLY A 13 -10.28 -4.93 -4.84
CA GLY A 13 -10.17 -6.35 -5.15
C GLY A 13 -11.17 -7.23 -4.37
N LEU A 14 -11.63 -8.34 -4.99
CA LEU A 14 -12.65 -9.24 -4.43
C LEU A 14 -12.14 -10.15 -3.30
N GLY A 15 -10.83 -10.32 -3.13
CA GLY A 15 -10.25 -11.13 -2.06
C GLY A 15 -10.52 -12.64 -2.17
N THR A 16 -10.68 -13.18 -3.37
CA THR A 16 -11.10 -14.58 -3.60
C THR A 16 -10.17 -15.63 -2.99
N ARG A 17 -8.89 -15.29 -2.76
CA ARG A 17 -7.91 -16.19 -2.12
C ARG A 17 -8.22 -16.48 -0.65
N PHE A 18 -9.02 -15.62 0.00
CA PHE A 18 -9.36 -15.68 1.41
C PHE A 18 -10.80 -16.11 1.69
N LEU A 19 -11.46 -16.69 0.68
CA LEU A 19 -12.80 -17.26 0.88
C LEU A 19 -12.73 -18.46 1.86
N PRO A 20 -13.76 -18.65 2.74
CA PRO A 20 -15.03 -17.90 2.76
C PRO A 20 -15.00 -16.60 3.56
N ALA A 21 -13.94 -16.26 4.30
CA ALA A 21 -13.89 -15.09 5.18
C ALA A 21 -14.21 -13.78 4.43
N THR A 22 -13.69 -13.62 3.22
CA THR A 22 -13.87 -12.41 2.39
C THR A 22 -15.19 -12.36 1.63
N LYS A 23 -16.11 -13.30 1.88
CA LYS A 23 -17.48 -13.23 1.33
C LYS A 23 -18.21 -11.97 1.82
N ALA A 24 -18.03 -11.62 3.08
CA ALA A 24 -18.70 -10.49 3.74
C ALA A 24 -17.72 -9.43 4.29
N LEU A 25 -16.43 -9.74 4.38
CA LEU A 25 -15.39 -8.87 4.92
C LEU A 25 -14.42 -8.46 3.81
N ALA A 26 -14.02 -7.20 3.79
CA ALA A 26 -12.92 -6.74 2.94
C ALA A 26 -11.62 -7.48 3.32
N LYS A 27 -10.85 -7.99 2.33
CA LYS A 27 -9.59 -8.69 2.63
C LYS A 27 -8.60 -7.81 3.39
N GLU A 28 -8.65 -6.52 3.15
CA GLU A 28 -7.83 -5.49 3.79
C GLU A 28 -8.18 -5.30 5.28
N MET A 29 -9.35 -5.79 5.70
CA MET A 29 -9.81 -5.81 7.10
C MET A 29 -9.51 -7.12 7.83
N LEU A 30 -8.87 -8.09 7.18
CA LEU A 30 -8.40 -9.29 7.86
C LEU A 30 -7.35 -8.88 8.91
N PRO A 31 -7.54 -9.26 10.19
CA PRO A 31 -6.65 -8.84 11.25
C PRO A 31 -5.34 -9.63 11.24
N ILE A 32 -4.27 -8.95 11.61
CA ILE A 32 -3.01 -9.56 12.02
C ILE A 32 -2.92 -9.32 13.53
N VAL A 33 -3.16 -10.36 14.29
CA VAL A 33 -3.39 -10.34 15.74
C VAL A 33 -4.67 -9.55 16.06
N ASP A 34 -4.60 -8.25 16.27
CA ASP A 34 -5.69 -7.36 16.69
C ASP A 34 -5.87 -6.13 15.78
N LYS A 35 -5.02 -5.98 14.76
CA LYS A 35 -5.00 -4.81 13.87
C LYS A 35 -5.29 -5.22 12.43
N PRO A 36 -6.23 -4.56 11.72
CA PRO A 36 -6.48 -4.82 10.30
C PRO A 36 -5.27 -4.57 9.42
N THR A 37 -5.10 -5.40 8.38
CA THR A 37 -3.98 -5.29 7.43
C THR A 37 -3.83 -3.88 6.87
N ILE A 38 -4.93 -3.23 6.48
CA ILE A 38 -4.89 -1.88 5.89
C ILE A 38 -4.36 -0.82 6.86
N GLN A 39 -4.55 -0.98 8.17
CA GLN A 39 -4.04 -0.04 9.16
C GLN A 39 -2.51 -0.04 9.17
N PHE A 40 -1.84 -1.19 9.02
CA PHE A 40 -0.38 -1.24 8.89
C PHE A 40 0.11 -0.45 7.68
N ILE A 41 -0.61 -0.55 6.54
CA ILE A 41 -0.27 0.18 5.31
C ILE A 41 -0.39 1.70 5.52
N VAL A 42 -1.48 2.13 6.16
CA VAL A 42 -1.73 3.55 6.46
C VAL A 42 -0.68 4.08 7.45
N GLU A 43 -0.34 3.32 8.48
CA GLU A 43 0.72 3.70 9.43
C GLU A 43 2.10 3.78 8.76
N GLU A 44 2.41 2.87 7.81
CA GLU A 44 3.64 2.93 7.01
C GLU A 44 3.67 4.22 6.17
N ALA A 45 2.56 4.57 5.52
CA ALA A 45 2.45 5.80 4.74
C ALA A 45 2.73 7.04 5.60
N ARG A 46 2.09 7.14 6.78
CA ARG A 46 2.33 8.25 7.74
C ARG A 46 3.78 8.33 8.18
N LYS A 47 4.36 7.22 8.60
CA LYS A 47 5.77 7.14 9.03
C LYS A 47 6.75 7.52 7.90
N SER A 48 6.29 7.41 6.65
CA SER A 48 7.05 7.80 5.46
C SER A 48 6.89 9.26 5.04
N GLY A 49 6.04 10.04 5.77
CA GLY A 49 5.82 11.47 5.52
C GLY A 49 4.66 11.77 4.57
N ILE A 50 3.82 10.77 4.26
CA ILE A 50 2.58 10.97 3.49
C ILE A 50 1.56 11.72 4.35
N GLN A 51 0.90 12.70 3.75
CA GLN A 51 -0.06 13.60 4.39
C GLN A 51 -1.50 13.26 4.02
N ASP A 52 -1.74 12.95 2.74
CA ASP A 52 -3.05 12.67 2.20
C ASP A 52 -3.08 11.27 1.58
N ILE A 53 -4.01 10.45 2.00
CA ILE A 53 -4.17 9.07 1.52
C ILE A 53 -5.52 8.96 0.83
N VAL A 54 -5.55 8.41 -0.38
CA VAL A 54 -6.78 8.00 -1.03
C VAL A 54 -6.86 6.48 -1.11
N VAL A 55 -7.91 5.93 -0.54
CA VAL A 55 -8.26 4.52 -0.70
C VAL A 55 -9.21 4.41 -1.89
N VAL A 56 -8.78 3.65 -2.90
CA VAL A 56 -9.64 3.33 -4.05
C VAL A 56 -10.36 2.02 -3.76
N ASP A 57 -11.60 2.13 -3.35
CA ASP A 57 -12.42 1.02 -2.90
C ASP A 57 -13.36 0.48 -3.98
N GLY A 58 -14.07 -0.59 -3.65
CA GLY A 58 -15.09 -1.20 -4.49
C GLY A 58 -16.41 -1.39 -3.73
N LYS A 59 -17.34 -2.08 -4.37
CA LYS A 59 -18.59 -2.48 -3.71
C LYS A 59 -18.30 -3.35 -2.48
N ASN A 60 -19.02 -3.13 -1.38
CA ASN A 60 -18.92 -3.89 -0.12
C ASN A 60 -17.60 -3.70 0.65
N LYS A 61 -17.00 -2.51 0.57
CA LYS A 61 -15.77 -2.15 1.30
C LYS A 61 -16.00 -1.17 2.46
N ARG A 62 -17.28 -0.93 2.84
CA ARG A 62 -17.66 0.02 3.88
C ARG A 62 -16.94 -0.19 5.23
N SER A 63 -16.59 -1.43 5.56
CA SER A 63 -15.82 -1.72 6.78
C SER A 63 -14.43 -1.05 6.81
N ILE A 64 -13.88 -0.66 5.67
CA ILE A 64 -12.62 0.11 5.61
C ILE A 64 -12.90 1.57 5.98
N GLU A 65 -13.98 2.15 5.44
CA GLU A 65 -14.42 3.51 5.75
C GLU A 65 -14.73 3.62 7.24
N ASP A 66 -15.62 2.74 7.75
CA ASP A 66 -16.04 2.69 9.15
C ASP A 66 -14.85 2.52 10.12
N HIS A 67 -13.77 1.86 9.71
CA HIS A 67 -12.57 1.65 10.54
C HIS A 67 -11.76 2.93 10.77
N PHE A 68 -11.72 3.81 9.78
CA PHE A 68 -10.99 5.09 9.85
C PHE A 68 -11.86 6.28 10.22
N ASP A 69 -13.18 6.10 10.28
CA ASP A 69 -14.11 7.11 10.77
C ASP A 69 -14.15 7.15 12.30
N SER A 70 -14.47 8.33 12.86
CA SER A 70 -14.71 8.46 14.28
C SER A 70 -15.94 7.67 14.72
N ASN A 71 -15.89 7.10 15.91
CA ASN A 71 -17.01 6.41 16.54
C ASN A 71 -17.32 7.03 17.91
N PRO A 72 -18.05 8.17 17.95
CA PRO A 72 -18.30 8.90 19.19
C PRO A 72 -18.98 8.06 20.26
N GLU A 73 -19.91 7.17 19.89
CA GLU A 73 -20.61 6.30 20.85
C GLU A 73 -19.65 5.32 21.54
N LEU A 74 -18.74 4.70 20.77
CA LEU A 74 -17.70 3.83 21.31
C LEU A 74 -16.72 4.62 22.18
N GLU A 75 -16.28 5.77 21.71
CA GLU A 75 -15.32 6.63 22.44
C GLU A 75 -15.91 7.11 23.78
N ASP A 76 -17.15 7.55 23.81
CA ASP A 76 -17.84 7.96 25.03
C ASP A 76 -18.01 6.78 26.00
N ASN A 77 -18.39 5.60 25.51
CA ASN A 77 -18.47 4.39 26.33
C ASN A 77 -17.12 4.00 26.96
N LEU A 78 -16.01 4.13 26.20
CA LEU A 78 -14.67 3.85 26.70
C LEU A 78 -14.22 4.88 27.74
N ARG A 79 -14.57 6.16 27.54
CA ARG A 79 -14.29 7.27 28.45
C ARG A 79 -15.03 7.10 29.78
N ASP A 80 -16.34 6.79 29.73
CA ASP A 80 -17.16 6.56 30.90
C ASP A 80 -16.69 5.36 31.73
N LYS A 81 -16.10 4.35 31.07
CA LYS A 81 -15.55 3.16 31.73
C LYS A 81 -14.07 3.30 32.11
N HIS A 82 -13.47 4.49 31.97
CA HIS A 82 -12.05 4.75 32.26
C HIS A 82 -11.08 3.80 31.54
N LYS A 83 -11.41 3.43 30.28
CA LYS A 83 -10.58 2.57 29.43
C LYS A 83 -9.67 3.39 28.50
N ASP A 84 -8.81 4.21 29.10
CA ASP A 84 -8.02 5.22 28.40
C ASP A 84 -7.08 4.64 27.33
N GLU A 85 -6.48 3.47 27.57
CA GLU A 85 -5.63 2.80 26.58
C GLU A 85 -6.41 2.38 25.33
N MET A 86 -7.63 1.82 25.51
CA MET A 86 -8.49 1.43 24.40
C MET A 86 -9.03 2.64 23.66
N LEU A 87 -9.39 3.71 24.39
CA LEU A 87 -9.81 4.98 23.80
C LEU A 87 -8.72 5.55 22.90
N LYS A 88 -7.48 5.56 23.36
CA LYS A 88 -6.34 6.01 22.58
C LYS A 88 -6.15 5.19 21.30
N LEU A 89 -6.23 3.86 21.38
CA LEU A 89 -6.13 2.97 20.20
C LEU A 89 -7.21 3.28 19.16
N VAL A 90 -8.44 3.57 19.58
CA VAL A 90 -9.53 3.95 18.67
C VAL A 90 -9.25 5.29 18.03
N GLN A 91 -8.85 6.30 18.81
CA GLN A 91 -8.59 7.66 18.29
C GLN A 91 -7.38 7.74 17.36
N GLU A 92 -6.36 6.92 17.56
CA GLU A 92 -5.18 6.85 16.69
C GLU A 92 -5.52 6.42 15.25
N THR A 93 -6.65 5.73 15.02
CA THR A 93 -7.09 5.35 13.68
C THR A 93 -7.73 6.50 12.90
N THR A 94 -8.28 7.50 13.59
CA THR A 94 -9.03 8.61 12.97
C THR A 94 -8.19 9.87 12.71
N ASP A 95 -7.00 9.96 13.30
CA ASP A 95 -6.10 11.11 13.14
C ASP A 95 -5.27 11.04 11.84
N ILE A 96 -5.96 10.85 10.69
CA ILE A 96 -5.33 10.70 9.38
C ILE A 96 -6.24 11.28 8.31
N ASN A 97 -5.68 12.04 7.35
CA ASN A 97 -6.44 12.50 6.19
C ASN A 97 -6.60 11.35 5.18
N ILE A 98 -7.70 10.64 5.28
CA ILE A 98 -8.06 9.56 4.35
C ILE A 98 -9.27 9.97 3.53
N TYR A 99 -9.16 9.77 2.24
CA TYR A 99 -10.22 10.01 1.25
C TYR A 99 -10.62 8.67 0.62
N PHE A 100 -11.88 8.52 0.28
CA PHE A 100 -12.39 7.32 -0.38
C PHE A 100 -12.89 7.66 -1.77
N ILE A 101 -12.39 6.96 -2.78
CA ILE A 101 -12.86 7.08 -4.17
C ILE A 101 -13.25 5.70 -4.67
N ARG A 102 -14.46 5.60 -5.23
CA ARG A 102 -15.00 4.33 -5.65
C ARG A 102 -14.59 3.97 -7.06
N GLN A 103 -13.98 2.80 -7.24
CA GLN A 103 -13.84 2.16 -8.53
C GLN A 103 -15.12 1.41 -8.88
N SER A 104 -15.96 2.00 -9.74
CA SER A 104 -17.26 1.42 -10.10
C SER A 104 -17.15 0.12 -10.90
N HIS A 105 -16.07 -0.04 -11.68
CA HIS A 105 -15.80 -1.21 -12.50
C HIS A 105 -14.36 -1.68 -12.26
N PRO A 106 -14.15 -2.86 -11.64
CA PRO A 106 -12.80 -3.35 -11.31
C PRO A 106 -12.08 -3.86 -12.56
N ARG A 107 -11.35 -2.98 -13.24
CA ARG A 107 -10.58 -3.27 -14.46
C ARG A 107 -9.10 -3.54 -14.21
N GLY A 108 -8.72 -3.77 -12.98
CA GLY A 108 -7.35 -4.04 -12.58
C GLY A 108 -6.67 -2.88 -11.83
N LEU A 109 -5.39 -3.10 -11.50
CA LEU A 109 -4.62 -2.19 -10.65
C LEU A 109 -4.40 -0.82 -11.33
N GLY A 110 -4.03 -0.81 -12.60
CA GLY A 110 -3.81 0.45 -13.33
C GLY A 110 -5.05 1.33 -13.39
N ASP A 111 -6.24 0.73 -13.58
CA ASP A 111 -7.51 1.45 -13.58
C ASP A 111 -7.86 1.99 -12.18
N ALA A 112 -7.53 1.25 -11.12
CA ALA A 112 -7.71 1.74 -9.75
C ALA A 112 -6.84 2.98 -9.49
N VAL A 113 -5.57 2.95 -9.91
CA VAL A 113 -4.67 4.12 -9.80
C VAL A 113 -5.21 5.30 -10.64
N LEU A 114 -5.65 5.04 -11.87
CA LEU A 114 -6.22 6.06 -12.76
C LEU A 114 -7.51 6.69 -12.19
N THR A 115 -8.30 5.92 -11.44
CA THR A 115 -9.52 6.44 -10.77
C THR A 115 -9.19 7.56 -9.77
N ALA A 116 -8.00 7.57 -9.19
CA ALA A 116 -7.55 8.61 -8.25
C ALA A 116 -6.84 9.80 -8.93
N ARG A 117 -6.79 9.86 -10.28
CA ARG A 117 -6.04 10.88 -11.03
C ARG A 117 -6.33 12.31 -10.60
N ASP A 118 -7.61 12.64 -10.46
CA ASP A 118 -8.02 14.02 -10.15
C ASP A 118 -7.66 14.42 -8.70
N PHE A 119 -7.55 13.45 -7.78
CA PHE A 119 -7.02 13.66 -6.43
C PHE A 119 -5.51 13.92 -6.44
N ILE A 120 -4.78 13.19 -7.26
CA ILE A 120 -3.32 13.31 -7.35
C ILE A 120 -2.91 14.62 -8.07
N GLY A 121 -3.57 14.96 -9.18
CA GLY A 121 -3.15 16.06 -10.06
C GLY A 121 -1.76 15.79 -10.66
N ASP A 122 -0.93 16.83 -10.72
CA ASP A 122 0.44 16.79 -11.28
C ASP A 122 1.50 16.63 -10.17
N GLU A 123 1.19 15.90 -9.11
CA GLU A 123 2.13 15.68 -8.00
C GLU A 123 2.71 14.26 -8.06
N PRO A 124 3.97 14.07 -7.61
CA PRO A 124 4.49 12.71 -7.39
C PRO A 124 3.72 12.06 -6.25
N PHE A 125 3.50 10.76 -6.35
CA PHE A 125 2.67 10.01 -5.42
C PHE A 125 3.17 8.59 -5.20
N VAL A 126 2.73 7.99 -4.09
CA VAL A 126 2.99 6.59 -3.76
C VAL A 126 1.78 5.74 -4.14
N VAL A 127 2.01 4.52 -4.62
CA VAL A 127 1.01 3.47 -4.67
C VAL A 127 1.42 2.36 -3.70
N MET A 128 0.50 1.97 -2.80
CA MET A 128 0.71 0.95 -1.79
C MET A 128 -0.38 -0.11 -1.89
N LEU A 129 -0.03 -1.35 -2.21
CA LEU A 129 -1.03 -2.41 -2.26
C LEU A 129 -1.53 -2.75 -0.84
N GLY A 130 -2.86 -2.81 -0.68
CA GLY A 130 -3.51 -2.94 0.61
C GLY A 130 -3.40 -4.32 1.28
N ASP A 131 -2.81 -5.30 0.60
CA ASP A 131 -2.58 -6.66 1.08
C ASP A 131 -1.11 -7.08 1.09
N ASP A 132 -0.20 -6.14 0.88
CA ASP A 132 1.24 -6.38 0.87
C ASP A 132 1.89 -5.66 2.06
N LEU A 133 2.28 -6.43 3.07
CA LEU A 133 2.93 -5.92 4.28
C LEU A 133 4.43 -6.07 4.19
N ASN A 134 5.12 -4.98 4.46
CA ASN A 134 6.57 -4.96 4.46
C ASN A 134 7.09 -4.72 5.88
N ASN A 135 8.10 -5.49 6.25
CA ASN A 135 8.81 -5.24 7.50
C ASN A 135 9.60 -3.94 7.41
N ILE A 136 9.67 -3.24 8.53
CA ILE A 136 10.63 -2.15 8.71
C ILE A 136 12.04 -2.76 8.59
N ASN A 137 12.91 -2.10 7.83
CA ASN A 137 14.30 -2.56 7.69
C ASN A 137 15.06 -2.49 9.04
N ASN A 138 16.28 -3.02 9.07
CA ASN A 138 17.12 -3.07 10.28
C ASN A 138 17.42 -1.68 10.88
N ASN A 139 17.22 -0.60 10.11
CA ASN A 139 17.44 0.80 10.55
C ASN A 139 16.16 1.45 11.07
N GLY A 140 15.04 0.75 11.09
CA GLY A 140 13.74 1.29 11.50
C GLY A 140 13.06 2.18 10.45
N THR A 141 13.59 2.24 9.21
CA THR A 141 13.03 3.04 8.12
C THR A 141 11.99 2.25 7.36
N PRO A 142 10.77 2.78 7.15
CA PRO A 142 9.77 2.14 6.31
C PRO A 142 10.22 2.01 4.85
N LEU A 143 9.84 0.93 4.18
CA LEU A 143 10.17 0.70 2.76
C LEU A 143 9.69 1.86 1.86
N THR A 144 8.49 2.35 2.09
CA THR A 144 7.94 3.50 1.37
C THR A 144 8.82 4.75 1.53
N LYS A 145 9.39 4.98 2.71
CA LYS A 145 10.31 6.11 2.92
C LYS A 145 11.61 5.96 2.12
N GLU A 146 12.16 4.74 2.04
CA GLU A 146 13.36 4.46 1.22
C GLU A 146 13.10 4.72 -0.27
N LEU A 147 11.91 4.36 -0.77
CA LEU A 147 11.52 4.66 -2.16
C LEU A 147 11.38 6.17 -2.41
N ILE A 148 10.79 6.90 -1.47
CA ILE A 148 10.67 8.36 -1.54
C ILE A 148 12.07 9.01 -1.56
N ASP A 149 12.98 8.53 -0.72
CA ASP A 149 14.35 9.04 -0.69
C ASP A 149 15.09 8.73 -2.00
N SER A 150 14.90 7.53 -2.55
CA SER A 150 15.46 7.16 -3.86
C SER A 150 14.88 8.01 -4.99
N TYR A 151 13.58 8.35 -4.95
CA TYR A 151 12.99 9.33 -5.86
C TYR A 151 13.65 10.71 -5.72
N HIS A 152 13.87 11.21 -4.52
CA HIS A 152 14.52 12.50 -4.30
C HIS A 152 15.97 12.52 -4.77
N GLU A 153 16.68 11.39 -4.76
CA GLU A 153 18.03 11.28 -5.28
C GLU A 153 18.08 11.23 -6.82
N THR A 154 17.13 10.50 -7.44
CA THR A 154 17.22 10.17 -8.87
C THR A 154 16.30 11.01 -9.77
N GLY A 155 15.22 11.55 -9.22
CA GLY A 155 14.15 12.20 -9.99
C GLY A 155 13.29 11.26 -10.82
N ALA A 156 13.50 9.95 -10.70
CA ALA A 156 12.80 8.93 -11.47
C ALA A 156 11.75 8.20 -10.65
N SER A 157 10.72 7.67 -11.29
CA SER A 157 9.79 6.74 -10.64
C SER A 157 10.56 5.54 -10.09
N THR A 158 10.23 5.12 -8.88
CA THR A 158 10.87 4.01 -8.17
C THR A 158 9.86 2.95 -7.79
N LEU A 159 10.31 1.71 -7.69
CA LEU A 159 9.50 0.60 -7.23
C LEU A 159 10.31 -0.34 -6.34
N ALA A 160 9.64 -0.98 -5.41
CA ALA A 160 10.27 -1.94 -4.54
C ALA A 160 10.34 -3.32 -5.19
N VAL A 161 11.47 -3.99 -4.96
CA VAL A 161 11.68 -5.38 -5.37
C VAL A 161 12.22 -6.20 -4.22
N MET A 162 11.94 -7.48 -4.26
CA MET A 162 12.57 -8.47 -3.36
C MET A 162 13.22 -9.58 -4.19
N ARG A 163 14.26 -10.19 -3.65
CA ARG A 163 14.86 -11.37 -4.25
C ARG A 163 14.04 -12.60 -3.87
N VAL A 164 13.64 -13.37 -4.87
CA VAL A 164 12.86 -14.60 -4.69
C VAL A 164 13.63 -15.81 -5.23
N PRO A 165 13.33 -17.05 -4.80
CA PRO A 165 13.79 -18.24 -5.49
C PRO A 165 13.39 -18.19 -6.97
N HIS A 166 14.28 -18.65 -7.87
CA HIS A 166 14.06 -18.54 -9.32
C HIS A 166 12.76 -19.22 -9.78
N GLU A 167 12.43 -20.36 -9.19
CA GLU A 167 11.19 -21.09 -9.43
C GLU A 167 9.92 -20.32 -9.06
N ASP A 168 10.03 -19.33 -8.17
CA ASP A 168 8.92 -18.52 -7.71
C ASP A 168 8.65 -17.28 -8.58
N THR A 169 9.52 -16.99 -9.56
CA THR A 169 9.37 -15.82 -10.45
C THR A 169 8.04 -15.82 -11.21
N SER A 170 7.48 -16.99 -11.50
CA SER A 170 6.17 -17.14 -12.14
C SER A 170 4.98 -16.63 -11.31
N LYS A 171 5.18 -16.30 -10.05
CA LYS A 171 4.14 -15.75 -9.16
C LYS A 171 4.05 -14.23 -9.19
N TYR A 172 5.09 -13.54 -9.71
CA TYR A 172 5.30 -12.10 -9.59
C TYR A 172 5.57 -11.42 -10.94
N GLY A 173 5.37 -10.11 -11.00
CA GLY A 173 6.07 -9.31 -11.98
C GLY A 173 7.55 -9.26 -11.66
N VAL A 174 8.41 -9.38 -12.66
CA VAL A 174 9.89 -9.42 -12.51
C VAL A 174 10.51 -8.29 -13.30
N ILE A 175 11.48 -7.61 -12.71
CA ILE A 175 12.23 -6.55 -13.43
C ILE A 175 13.38 -7.14 -14.23
N ASN A 176 13.73 -6.45 -15.32
CA ASN A 176 15.00 -6.64 -16.01
C ASN A 176 15.96 -5.51 -15.61
N PRO A 177 16.86 -5.75 -14.63
CA PRO A 177 17.79 -4.74 -14.17
C PRO A 177 18.92 -4.55 -15.17
N SER A 178 19.40 -3.30 -15.35
CA SER A 178 20.56 -3.02 -16.18
C SER A 178 21.79 -2.68 -15.35
N LYS A 179 21.77 -1.54 -14.67
CA LYS A 179 22.90 -1.04 -13.89
C LYS A 179 22.49 -0.90 -12.42
N GLU A 180 23.31 -1.43 -11.56
CA GLU A 180 23.26 -1.10 -10.14
C GLU A 180 23.89 0.29 -9.94
N VAL A 181 23.07 1.25 -9.52
CA VAL A 181 23.50 2.65 -9.30
C VAL A 181 24.24 2.78 -7.98
N LYS A 182 23.70 2.13 -6.97
CA LYS A 182 24.29 1.94 -5.62
C LYS A 182 23.75 0.63 -5.04
N PRO A 183 24.32 0.08 -3.96
CA PRO A 183 23.84 -1.15 -3.35
C PRO A 183 22.33 -1.16 -3.16
N GLY A 184 21.63 -2.10 -3.82
CA GLY A 184 20.18 -2.27 -3.76
C GLY A 184 19.36 -1.33 -4.66
N LEU A 185 19.96 -0.41 -5.42
CA LEU A 185 19.26 0.48 -6.36
C LEU A 185 19.68 0.19 -7.80
N PHE A 186 18.73 -0.28 -8.61
CA PHE A 186 18.97 -0.68 -10.00
C PHE A 186 18.21 0.21 -10.98
N ASN A 187 18.81 0.49 -12.12
CA ASN A 187 18.07 0.94 -13.30
C ASN A 187 17.33 -0.24 -13.92
N VAL A 188 16.07 -0.01 -14.32
CA VAL A 188 15.20 -1.04 -14.89
C VAL A 188 14.96 -0.75 -16.37
N THR A 189 15.13 -1.76 -17.22
CA THR A 189 14.92 -1.64 -18.67
C THR A 189 13.56 -2.12 -19.12
N SER A 190 13.01 -3.14 -18.45
CA SER A 190 11.70 -3.71 -18.78
C SER A 190 11.12 -4.49 -17.60
N PHE A 191 9.85 -4.85 -17.75
CA PHE A 191 9.08 -5.65 -16.79
C PHE A 191 8.48 -6.84 -17.51
N VAL A 192 8.44 -7.99 -16.85
CA VAL A 192 7.76 -9.18 -17.36
C VAL A 192 6.79 -9.68 -16.28
N GLU A 193 5.51 -9.70 -16.61
CA GLU A 193 4.48 -10.19 -15.67
C GLU A 193 4.44 -11.70 -15.68
N LYS A 194 4.68 -12.31 -14.55
CA LYS A 194 4.62 -13.76 -14.30
C LYS A 194 5.32 -14.59 -15.38
N PRO A 195 6.62 -14.37 -15.60
CA PRO A 195 7.36 -15.12 -16.63
C PRO A 195 7.40 -16.62 -16.29
N ASP A 196 7.55 -17.45 -17.30
CA ASP A 196 8.04 -18.83 -17.04
C ASP A 196 9.45 -18.69 -16.40
N PRO A 197 9.79 -19.43 -15.36
CA PRO A 197 11.10 -19.31 -14.71
C PRO A 197 12.28 -19.35 -15.69
N LYS A 198 12.23 -20.19 -16.71
CA LYS A 198 13.29 -20.27 -17.75
C LYS A 198 13.47 -18.97 -18.57
N ASP A 199 12.43 -18.10 -18.63
CA ASP A 199 12.41 -16.86 -19.39
C ASP A 199 12.48 -15.62 -18.47
N ALA A 200 12.58 -15.84 -17.13
CA ALA A 200 12.64 -14.76 -16.17
C ALA A 200 13.96 -13.96 -16.32
N PRO A 201 13.89 -12.63 -16.50
CA PRO A 201 15.10 -11.82 -16.73
C PRO A 201 15.98 -11.67 -15.48
N SER A 202 15.41 -11.92 -14.29
CA SER A 202 16.13 -11.87 -13.01
C SER A 202 15.31 -12.56 -11.91
N ASP A 203 15.86 -12.60 -10.68
CA ASP A 203 15.17 -13.05 -9.47
C ASP A 203 14.58 -11.89 -8.65
N LEU A 204 14.48 -10.70 -9.24
CA LEU A 204 13.98 -9.49 -8.58
C LEU A 204 12.49 -9.32 -8.85
N ALA A 205 11.69 -9.79 -7.92
CA ALA A 205 10.23 -9.73 -7.96
C ALA A 205 9.72 -8.36 -7.48
N ILE A 206 8.76 -7.80 -8.21
CA ILE A 206 8.10 -6.55 -7.84
C ILE A 206 7.17 -6.80 -6.66
N ILE A 207 7.25 -5.93 -5.66
CA ILE A 207 6.36 -5.91 -4.52
C ILE A 207 5.57 -4.61 -4.47
N GLY A 208 4.49 -4.60 -3.73
CA GLY A 208 3.39 -3.64 -3.80
C GLY A 208 3.68 -2.22 -3.32
N ARG A 209 4.87 -1.66 -3.61
CA ARG A 209 5.25 -0.29 -3.27
C ARG A 209 5.89 0.41 -4.45
N TYR A 210 5.34 1.58 -4.80
CA TYR A 210 5.77 2.36 -5.97
C TYR A 210 5.75 3.84 -5.65
N VAL A 211 6.70 4.60 -6.19
CA VAL A 211 6.65 6.06 -6.29
C VAL A 211 6.60 6.42 -7.77
N PHE A 212 5.60 7.18 -8.17
CA PHE A 212 5.42 7.68 -9.53
C PHE A 212 5.56 9.20 -9.58
N THR A 213 5.98 9.67 -10.76
CA THR A 213 6.19 11.10 -11.06
C THR A 213 5.19 11.60 -12.07
#